data_8ca8ea944b7518464faae6f6c6041b92
#
_entry.id   8ca8ea944b7518464faae6f6c6041b92
#
_cell.length_a   1.000
_cell.length_b   1.000
_cell.length_c   1.000
_cell.angle_alpha   90.00
_cell.angle_beta   90.00
_cell.angle_gamma   90.00
#
_symmetry.space_group_name_H-M   'P 1'
#
loop_
_entity.id
_entity.type
_entity.pdbx_description
1 polymer ?
#
loop_
_entity_poly.entity_id
_entity_poly.type
_entity_poly.pdbx_seq_one_letter_code
_entity_poly.pdbx_strand_id
1 'polypeptide(L)'
;VYERQSIRRARQAHEIGISSVRGGGIVGDHEVLFAGRDEVIELRHSALSREVFASGAVKAARFLAGIDAPGLYSMADLVGQFK
;
A
#
# COMPACT_ATOMS: atom_id res chain seq x y z
N VAL A 1 -12.81 -3.46 -11.82
CA VAL A 1 -12.06 -2.22 -11.57
C VAL A 1 -11.06 -2.02 -12.68
N TYR A 2 -11.00 -0.81 -13.19
CA TYR A 2 -10.12 -0.44 -14.29
C TYR A 2 -9.10 0.60 -13.81
N GLU A 3 -7.83 0.34 -14.05
CA GLU A 3 -6.74 1.25 -13.70
C GLU A 3 -6.34 2.09 -14.92
N ARG A 4 -5.98 3.34 -14.67
CA ARG A 4 -5.43 4.21 -15.70
C ARG A 4 -4.17 4.89 -15.20
N GLN A 5 -3.08 4.70 -15.94
CA GLN A 5 -1.80 5.37 -15.70
C GLN A 5 -1.32 5.99 -17.00
N SER A 6 -0.97 7.28 -16.94
CA SER A 6 -0.27 7.97 -18.02
C SER A 6 -0.95 7.97 -19.40
N ILE A 7 -2.22 7.65 -19.45
CA ILE A 7 -3.01 7.66 -20.70
C ILE A 7 -3.96 8.85 -20.67
N ARG A 8 -3.91 9.65 -21.72
CA ARG A 8 -4.78 10.84 -21.87
C ARG A 8 -6.05 10.47 -22.61
N ARG A 9 -7.13 10.37 -21.89
CA ARG A 9 -8.46 10.10 -22.47
C ARG A 9 -9.55 10.43 -21.46
N ALA A 10 -10.79 10.42 -21.91
CA ALA A 10 -11.92 10.61 -21.00
C ALA A 10 -11.97 9.48 -19.97
N ARG A 11 -12.35 9.80 -18.74
CA ARG A 11 -12.47 8.83 -17.67
C ARG A 11 -13.59 7.84 -17.94
N GLN A 12 -13.31 6.57 -17.75
CA GLN A 12 -14.29 5.50 -17.85
C GLN A 12 -14.95 5.24 -16.50
N ALA A 13 -16.13 4.63 -16.49
CA ALA A 13 -16.77 4.18 -15.25
C ALA A 13 -15.90 3.10 -14.60
N HIS A 14 -15.85 3.11 -13.28
CA HIS A 14 -15.04 2.16 -12.47
C HIS A 14 -13.53 2.25 -12.69
N GLU A 15 -13.07 3.33 -13.27
CA GLU A 15 -11.65 3.55 -13.49
C GLU A 15 -10.98 4.10 -12.24
N ILE A 16 -9.78 3.57 -11.93
CA ILE A 16 -8.93 4.09 -10.87
C ILE A 16 -7.78 4.85 -11.52
N GLY A 17 -7.68 6.14 -11.23
CA GLY A 17 -6.55 6.94 -11.68
C GLY A 17 -5.33 6.67 -10.81
N ILE A 18 -4.20 6.41 -11.44
CA ILE A 18 -2.94 6.16 -10.74
C ILE A 18 -1.90 7.14 -11.27
N SER A 19 -1.23 7.82 -10.36
CA SER A 19 -0.17 8.77 -10.69
C SER A 19 1.05 8.50 -9.82
N SER A 20 2.22 8.77 -10.37
CA SER A 20 3.47 8.63 -9.65
C SER A 20 4.28 9.91 -9.73
N VAL A 21 4.84 10.33 -8.61
CA VAL A 21 5.72 11.50 -8.52
C VAL A 21 7.06 11.03 -7.96
N ARG A 22 8.13 11.44 -8.61
CA ARG A 22 9.49 11.15 -8.16
C ARG A 22 10.19 12.46 -7.87
N GLY A 23 10.85 12.55 -6.73
CA GLY A 23 11.58 13.78 -6.40
C GLY A 23 12.33 13.70 -5.10
N GLY A 24 13.42 14.44 -5.04
CA GLY A 24 14.20 14.66 -3.83
C GLY A 24 14.54 13.39 -3.06
N GLY A 25 14.44 13.49 -1.74
CA GLY A 25 14.72 12.39 -0.83
C GLY A 25 13.49 11.61 -0.39
N ILE A 26 12.44 11.58 -1.21
CA ILE A 26 11.22 10.85 -0.88
C ILE A 26 11.52 9.36 -0.81
N VAL A 27 11.34 8.76 0.37
CA VAL A 27 11.51 7.33 0.57
C VAL A 27 10.28 6.57 0.09
N GLY A 28 9.10 7.01 0.49
CA GLY A 28 7.86 6.44 0.04
C GLY A 28 6.66 7.19 0.61
N ASP A 29 5.91 7.81 -0.27
CA ASP A 29 4.64 8.45 0.05
C ASP A 29 3.56 7.76 -0.77
N HIS A 30 2.51 7.33 -0.11
CA HIS A 30 1.37 6.69 -0.74
C HIS A 30 0.10 7.38 -0.27
N GLU A 31 -0.77 7.68 -1.22
CA GLU A 31 -2.03 8.31 -0.90
C GLU A 31 -3.15 7.69 -1.71
N VAL A 32 -4.26 7.43 -1.06
CA VAL A 32 -5.48 6.97 -1.72
C VAL A 32 -6.57 7.99 -1.46
N LEU A 33 -7.19 8.48 -2.53
CA LEU A 33 -8.25 9.46 -2.47
C LEU A 33 -9.58 8.82 -2.85
N PHE A 34 -10.57 9.00 -1.98
CA PHE A 34 -11.94 8.65 -2.29
C PHE A 34 -12.72 9.94 -2.38
N ALA A 35 -12.95 10.41 -3.59
CA ALA A 35 -13.64 11.67 -3.84
C ALA A 35 -15.11 11.40 -4.05
N GLY A 36 -15.93 11.82 -3.09
CA GLY A 36 -17.37 11.80 -3.21
C GLY A 36 -17.88 13.09 -3.85
N ARG A 37 -19.19 13.26 -3.87
CA ARG A 37 -19.80 14.42 -4.48
C ARG A 37 -19.46 15.71 -3.73
N ASP A 38 -19.53 15.68 -2.40
CA ASP A 38 -19.32 16.84 -1.56
C ASP A 38 -18.26 16.61 -0.49
N GLU A 39 -17.46 15.55 -0.63
CA GLU A 39 -16.47 15.17 0.37
C GLU A 39 -15.33 14.37 -0.23
N VAL A 40 -14.20 14.37 0.46
CA VAL A 40 -13.03 13.58 0.08
C VAL A 40 -12.50 12.88 1.32
N ILE A 41 -12.22 11.60 1.19
CA ILE A 41 -11.50 10.83 2.21
C ILE A 41 -10.11 10.55 1.68
N GLU A 42 -9.11 10.85 2.48
CA GLU A 42 -7.71 10.63 2.13
C GLU A 42 -7.08 9.64 3.10
N LEU A 43 -6.42 8.62 2.56
CA LEU A 43 -5.58 7.72 3.33
C LEU A 43 -4.15 7.94 2.87
N ARG A 44 -3.29 8.36 3.79
CA ARG A 44 -1.92 8.69 3.45
C ARG A 44 -0.94 7.98 4.36
N HIS A 45 0.15 7.51 3.79
CA HIS A 45 1.28 6.95 4.51
C HIS A 45 2.56 7.56 3.96
N SER A 46 3.37 8.13 4.84
CA SER A 46 4.69 8.66 4.51
C SER A 46 5.76 7.90 5.27
N ALA A 47 6.63 7.22 4.57
CA ALA A 47 7.78 6.60 5.16
C ALA A 47 8.93 7.61 5.21
N LEU A 48 9.43 7.89 6.40
CA LEU A 48 10.53 8.84 6.59
C LEU A 48 11.89 8.17 6.49
N SER A 49 11.93 6.85 6.60
CA SER A 49 13.14 6.05 6.53
C SER A 49 12.80 4.68 5.97
N ARG A 50 13.73 4.07 5.27
CA ARG A 50 13.57 2.69 4.79
C ARG A 50 13.54 1.67 5.92
N GLU A 51 13.92 2.07 7.13
CA GLU A 51 13.89 1.19 8.30
C GLU A 51 12.48 0.70 8.62
N VAL A 52 11.44 1.47 8.31
CA VAL A 52 10.07 1.01 8.53
C VAL A 52 9.75 -0.24 7.72
N PHE A 53 10.29 -0.33 6.51
CA PHE A 53 10.10 -1.51 5.65
C PHE A 53 10.97 -2.67 6.12
N ALA A 54 12.21 -2.39 6.49
CA ALA A 54 13.12 -3.40 7.01
C ALA A 54 12.59 -4.01 8.31
N SER A 55 12.03 -3.20 9.20
CA SER A 55 11.41 -3.65 10.43
C SER A 55 10.25 -4.61 10.15
N GLY A 56 9.40 -4.26 9.20
CA GLY A 56 8.30 -5.12 8.77
C GLY A 56 8.78 -6.45 8.19
N ALA A 57 9.84 -6.40 7.39
CA ALA A 57 10.44 -7.60 6.81
C ALA A 57 10.98 -8.55 7.87
N VAL A 58 11.64 -8.02 8.92
CA VAL A 58 12.14 -8.83 10.03
C VAL A 58 10.97 -9.48 10.78
N LYS A 59 9.90 -8.73 11.03
CA LYS A 59 8.70 -9.29 11.68
C LYS A 59 8.09 -10.41 10.86
N ALA A 60 8.02 -10.24 9.54
CA ALA A 60 7.51 -11.29 8.65
C ALA A 60 8.40 -12.54 8.67
N ALA A 61 9.71 -12.35 8.68
CA ALA A 61 10.66 -13.47 8.77
C ALA A 61 10.48 -14.25 10.07
N ARG A 62 10.33 -13.56 11.21
CA ARG A 62 10.07 -14.20 12.49
C ARG A 62 8.75 -14.95 12.53
N PHE A 63 7.73 -14.36 11.93
CA PHE A 63 6.43 -15.00 11.81
C PHE A 63 6.54 -16.33 11.05
N LEU A 64 7.18 -16.31 9.88
CA LEU A 64 7.33 -17.49 9.04
C LEU A 64 8.20 -18.56 9.73
N ALA A 65 9.25 -18.14 10.44
CA ALA A 65 10.13 -19.07 11.15
C ALA A 65 9.41 -19.85 12.25
N GLY A 66 8.34 -19.28 12.81
CA GLY A 66 7.54 -19.94 13.85
C GLY A 66 6.41 -20.81 13.32
N ILE A 67 6.24 -20.91 12.01
CA ILE A 67 5.16 -21.71 11.40
C ILE A 67 5.67 -23.11 11.09
N ASP A 68 4.93 -24.12 11.54
CA ASP A 68 5.27 -25.53 11.30
C ASP A 68 4.55 -26.12 10.10
N ALA A 69 3.42 -25.56 9.71
CA ALA A 69 2.61 -26.09 8.62
C ALA A 69 2.88 -25.36 7.31
N PRO A 70 3.11 -26.07 6.20
CA PRO A 70 3.24 -25.41 4.90
C PRO A 70 1.90 -24.81 4.49
N GLY A 71 1.94 -23.72 3.73
CA GLY A 71 0.74 -23.04 3.26
C GLY A 71 1.06 -21.69 2.69
N LEU A 72 0.01 -21.00 2.26
CA LEU A 72 0.10 -19.62 1.80
C LEU A 72 -0.28 -18.68 2.96
N TYR A 73 0.61 -17.80 3.32
CA TYR A 73 0.40 -16.85 4.42
C TYR A 73 0.40 -15.43 3.87
N SER A 74 -0.50 -14.60 4.39
CA SER A 74 -0.68 -13.22 3.94
C SER A 74 -0.25 -12.23 5.03
N MET A 75 -0.23 -10.95 4.67
CA MET A 75 0.01 -9.89 5.65
C MET A 75 -1.09 -9.85 6.72
N ALA A 76 -2.32 -10.24 6.37
CA ALA A 76 -3.40 -10.31 7.34
C ALA A 76 -3.09 -11.35 8.43
N ASP A 77 -2.45 -12.46 8.09
CA ASP A 77 -2.04 -13.48 9.05
C ASP A 77 -0.98 -12.92 10.01
N LEU A 78 0.00 -12.19 9.48
CA LEU A 78 1.04 -11.56 10.28
C LEU A 78 0.46 -10.52 11.23
N VAL A 79 -0.38 -9.61 10.72
CA VAL A 79 -0.99 -8.54 11.51
C VAL A 79 -1.89 -9.12 12.61
N GLY A 80 -2.57 -10.21 12.33
CA GLY A 80 -3.44 -10.87 13.30
C GLY A 80 -2.74 -11.29 14.58
N GLN A 81 -1.42 -11.51 14.56
CA GLN A 81 -0.65 -11.85 15.75
C GLN A 81 -0.53 -10.73 16.76
N PHE A 82 -0.67 -9.49 16.31
CA PHE A 82 -0.45 -8.30 17.15
C PHE A 82 -1.71 -7.71 17.72
N LYS A 83 -2.81 -8.42 17.64
CA LYS A 83 -4.09 -8.01 18.24
C LYS A 83 -4.19 -8.44 19.71
#